data_86b2f82ce42154c217de4fe8c5f7dbc8
#
_entry.id   86b2f82ce42154c217de4fe8c5f7dbc8
#
_cell.length_a   1.000
_cell.length_b   1.000
_cell.length_c   1.000
_cell.angle_alpha   90.00
_cell.angle_beta   90.00
_cell.angle_gamma   90.00
#
_symmetry.space_group_name_H-M   'P 1'
#
loop_
_entity.id
_entity.type
_entity.pdbx_description
1 polymer ?
#
loop_
_entity_poly.entity_id
_entity_poly.type
_entity_poly.pdbx_seq_one_letter_code
_entity_poly.pdbx_strand_id
1 'polypeptide(L)'
;YVQKQGFNYIEFLPLTEHPLDASWGYQATGYFALCSTYGTPSELQDFVEACHQHNIGVFCDWVPGHFCINNDALAYYDGTPCYEFAEKWRAENKGWGALNFDLGKPQVQSFLLSSALFWLEYYHLDGLRVDAVSNMLYRDYDRGPGQWQPDKYGGNRNLEGIEFLHKLNRTVKGLHPEDLMIAEESSAQVKITGRIEDGGLGFDFKWNMGWMNDVLRFYEMDPLFRKFNFNLATFSFMYRMSENFVLPLSHDEVVHGKRSLMNKMWGKRDQQFAQLRNLYTMLMTYPGKKLLFMGSEFGQYLEWRFNEGLEWSELQDPLNNKMRRFDRVLNQFYLDEPSLWQLEQKETALKVIDADNKDESILSFIRQGKRRKDFLVIILNFTPVERKKFAIGVPYSGEYKEVLNTARVEFGGHWNQAAQICTTVKKQFKNMEYQVELDVPGFSALILKPKEVNIKRHLRRKHSQRGGK
;
A
#
# COMPACT_ATOMS: atom_id res chain seq x y z
N TYR A 1 -0.18 21.65 0.93
CA TYR A 1 1.06 20.92 0.61
C TYR A 1 0.73 19.58 -0.05
N VAL A 2 -0.12 18.77 0.55
CA VAL A 2 -0.55 17.43 0.09
C VAL A 2 -1.11 17.50 -1.34
N GLN A 3 -2.04 18.43 -1.61
CA GLN A 3 -2.59 18.67 -2.94
C GLN A 3 -1.50 19.02 -3.98
N LYS A 4 -0.55 19.92 -3.61
CA LYS A 4 0.55 20.32 -4.50
C LYS A 4 1.51 19.18 -4.81
N GLN A 5 1.62 18.20 -3.92
CA GLN A 5 2.38 16.96 -4.14
C GLN A 5 1.62 15.93 -5.00
N GLY A 6 0.32 16.10 -5.22
CA GLY A 6 -0.50 15.24 -6.06
C GLY A 6 -1.08 14.03 -5.34
N PHE A 7 -1.08 14.03 -4.00
CA PHE A 7 -1.83 13.06 -3.22
C PHE A 7 -3.32 13.37 -3.27
N ASN A 8 -4.17 12.34 -3.30
CA ASN A 8 -5.62 12.46 -3.36
C ASN A 8 -6.33 11.93 -2.12
N TYR A 9 -5.60 11.36 -1.17
CA TYR A 9 -6.09 10.97 0.14
C TYR A 9 -5.08 11.30 1.24
N ILE A 10 -5.58 11.52 2.45
CA ILE A 10 -4.82 11.59 3.70
C ILE A 10 -5.34 10.46 4.59
N GLU A 11 -4.44 9.70 5.19
CA GLU A 11 -4.75 8.70 6.22
C GLU A 11 -4.07 9.14 7.52
N PHE A 12 -4.87 9.41 8.55
CA PHE A 12 -4.39 9.74 9.88
C PHE A 12 -4.16 8.49 10.71
N LEU A 13 -3.09 8.48 11.50
CA LEU A 13 -3.00 7.60 12.67
C LEU A 13 -4.20 7.86 13.58
N PRO A 14 -4.52 6.97 14.57
CA PRO A 14 -5.74 7.13 15.34
C PRO A 14 -5.90 8.52 15.96
N LEU A 15 -7.01 9.18 15.65
CA LEU A 15 -7.36 10.49 16.18
C LEU A 15 -8.17 10.40 17.50
N THR A 16 -8.56 9.19 17.89
CA THR A 16 -9.29 8.90 19.12
C THR A 16 -8.51 9.33 20.36
N GLU A 17 -9.23 9.78 21.41
CA GLU A 17 -8.63 10.16 22.70
C GLU A 17 -7.82 8.99 23.30
N HIS A 18 -6.59 9.29 23.74
CA HIS A 18 -5.66 8.34 24.32
C HIS A 18 -4.74 9.03 25.35
N PRO A 19 -4.32 8.32 26.42
CA PRO A 19 -3.56 8.91 27.49
C PRO A 19 -2.06 9.01 27.26
N LEU A 20 -1.53 8.38 26.20
CA LEU A 20 -0.10 8.23 25.97
C LEU A 20 0.25 8.54 24.50
N ASP A 21 0.86 9.69 24.26
CA ASP A 21 1.31 10.13 22.91
C ASP A 21 2.22 9.11 22.23
N ALA A 22 3.08 8.43 23.01
CA ALA A 22 3.97 7.39 22.51
C ALA A 22 3.26 6.15 21.96
N SER A 23 1.95 6.04 22.19
CA SER A 23 1.11 4.99 21.58
C SER A 23 0.63 5.35 20.17
N TRP A 24 0.88 6.58 19.72
CA TRP A 24 0.41 7.11 18.43
C TRP A 24 -1.11 7.04 18.24
N GLY A 25 -1.87 6.95 19.34
CA GLY A 25 -3.31 6.77 19.35
C GLY A 25 -3.81 5.32 19.35
N TYR A 26 -2.92 4.31 19.23
CA TYR A 26 -3.34 2.90 19.22
C TYR A 26 -3.72 2.35 20.61
N GLN A 27 -3.48 3.10 21.69
CA GLN A 27 -3.97 2.81 23.04
C GLN A 27 -5.17 3.71 23.36
N ALA A 28 -6.26 3.56 22.59
CA ALA A 28 -7.45 4.40 22.70
C ALA A 28 -8.20 4.21 24.02
N THR A 29 -8.76 5.33 24.52
CA THR A 29 -9.64 5.36 25.68
C THR A 29 -10.99 5.99 25.36
N GLY A 30 -11.06 6.91 24.39
CA GLY A 30 -12.27 7.67 24.04
C GLY A 30 -12.71 7.44 22.61
N TYR A 31 -13.52 6.39 22.37
CA TYR A 31 -13.93 5.97 21.02
C TYR A 31 -14.85 6.94 20.27
N PHE A 32 -15.40 7.93 20.95
CA PHE A 32 -16.26 9.00 20.42
C PHE A 32 -15.66 10.39 20.66
N ALA A 33 -14.38 10.46 20.98
CA ALA A 33 -13.70 11.72 21.27
C ALA A 33 -12.46 11.88 20.40
N LEU A 34 -12.34 13.05 19.75
CA LEU A 34 -11.09 13.50 19.16
C LEU A 34 -10.10 13.78 20.29
N CYS A 35 -8.86 13.32 20.16
CA CYS A 35 -7.81 13.62 21.13
C CYS A 35 -7.59 15.14 21.20
N SER A 36 -7.72 15.69 22.40
CA SER A 36 -7.70 17.14 22.65
C SER A 36 -6.38 17.81 22.25
N THR A 37 -5.29 17.04 22.14
CA THR A 37 -3.99 17.55 21.68
C THR A 37 -3.98 17.89 20.18
N TYR A 38 -4.93 17.36 19.41
CA TYR A 38 -5.02 17.60 17.96
C TYR A 38 -5.97 18.74 17.58
N GLY A 39 -6.64 19.35 18.57
CA GLY A 39 -7.58 20.43 18.36
C GLY A 39 -9.01 20.10 18.82
N THR A 40 -9.95 20.92 18.42
CA THR A 40 -11.37 20.75 18.72
C THR A 40 -12.10 19.95 17.65
N PRO A 41 -13.25 19.34 17.97
CA PRO A 41 -14.11 18.68 16.98
C PRO A 41 -14.44 19.55 15.76
N SER A 42 -14.75 20.85 15.98
CA SER A 42 -15.04 21.80 14.91
C SER A 42 -13.83 21.99 13.96
N GLU A 43 -12.63 22.10 14.52
CA GLU A 43 -11.42 22.28 13.71
C GLU A 43 -11.13 21.03 12.86
N LEU A 44 -11.42 19.82 13.34
CA LEU A 44 -11.32 18.63 12.52
C LEU A 44 -12.37 18.61 11.41
N GLN A 45 -13.62 19.04 11.68
CA GLN A 45 -14.66 19.15 10.67
C GLN A 45 -14.26 20.17 9.59
N ASP A 46 -13.76 21.35 9.99
CA ASP A 46 -13.26 22.37 9.07
C ASP A 46 -12.09 21.87 8.21
N PHE A 47 -11.21 21.06 8.81
CA PHE A 47 -10.09 20.44 8.09
C PHE A 47 -10.58 19.43 7.03
N VAL A 48 -11.52 18.55 7.38
CA VAL A 48 -12.08 17.57 6.45
C VAL A 48 -12.81 18.27 5.30
N GLU A 49 -13.63 19.28 5.62
CA GLU A 49 -14.31 20.12 4.62
C GLU A 49 -13.31 20.78 3.66
N ALA A 50 -12.21 21.34 4.19
CA ALA A 50 -11.15 21.93 3.37
C ALA A 50 -10.47 20.88 2.47
N CYS A 51 -10.27 19.67 2.95
CA CYS A 51 -9.76 18.56 2.14
C CYS A 51 -10.71 18.24 0.99
N HIS A 52 -12.00 18.11 1.27
CA HIS A 52 -13.02 17.79 0.26
C HIS A 52 -13.13 18.89 -0.80
N GLN A 53 -13.07 20.16 -0.42
CA GLN A 53 -13.02 21.30 -1.36
C GLN A 53 -11.81 21.25 -2.30
N HIS A 54 -10.74 20.55 -1.90
CA HIS A 54 -9.53 20.35 -2.69
C HIS A 54 -9.46 18.96 -3.35
N ASN A 55 -10.56 18.20 -3.35
CA ASN A 55 -10.66 16.82 -3.87
C ASN A 55 -9.67 15.88 -3.18
N ILE A 56 -9.47 16.00 -1.89
CA ILE A 56 -8.67 15.11 -1.04
C ILE A 56 -9.63 14.38 -0.10
N GLY A 57 -9.68 13.06 -0.18
CA GLY A 57 -10.40 12.22 0.78
C GLY A 57 -9.60 12.05 2.08
N VAL A 58 -10.29 11.75 3.18
CA VAL A 58 -9.69 11.62 4.50
C VAL A 58 -10.07 10.31 5.15
N PHE A 59 -9.06 9.51 5.50
CA PHE A 59 -9.19 8.29 6.30
C PHE A 59 -8.63 8.49 7.69
N CYS A 60 -9.09 7.66 8.63
CA CYS A 60 -8.52 7.57 9.95
C CYS A 60 -8.32 6.10 10.34
N ASP A 61 -7.23 5.83 11.03
CA ASP A 61 -7.04 4.56 11.70
C ASP A 61 -8.04 4.42 12.83
N TRP A 62 -8.69 3.27 12.90
CA TRP A 62 -9.68 2.93 13.92
C TRP A 62 -9.33 1.58 14.55
N VAL A 63 -9.34 1.51 15.87
CA VAL A 63 -8.77 0.41 16.67
C VAL A 63 -9.87 -0.39 17.40
N PRO A 64 -10.65 -1.24 16.73
CA PRO A 64 -11.76 -1.97 17.36
C PRO A 64 -11.35 -3.29 18.01
N GLY A 65 -10.12 -3.73 17.88
CA GLY A 65 -9.67 -5.02 18.41
C GLY A 65 -9.30 -4.98 19.88
N HIS A 66 -8.78 -3.84 20.35
CA HIS A 66 -8.25 -3.69 21.70
C HIS A 66 -8.38 -2.24 22.17
N PHE A 67 -8.16 -2.03 23.48
CA PHE A 67 -8.19 -0.72 24.11
C PHE A 67 -7.20 -0.63 25.27
N CYS A 68 -6.90 0.59 25.70
CA CYS A 68 -5.93 0.89 26.74
C CYS A 68 -6.36 0.34 28.11
N ILE A 69 -5.42 -0.21 28.86
CA ILE A 69 -5.61 -0.49 30.29
C ILE A 69 -5.46 0.83 31.05
N ASN A 70 -6.58 1.46 31.37
CA ASN A 70 -6.63 2.71 32.11
C ASN A 70 -7.80 2.64 33.10
N ASN A 71 -7.54 2.94 34.38
CA ASN A 71 -8.55 2.86 35.42
C ASN A 71 -9.68 3.91 35.31
N ASP A 72 -9.42 4.98 34.58
CA ASP A 72 -10.38 6.08 34.34
C ASP A 72 -11.11 5.96 33.01
N ALA A 73 -11.03 4.79 32.34
CA ALA A 73 -11.61 4.55 31.00
C ALA A 73 -12.42 3.24 30.96
N LEU A 74 -12.31 2.49 29.87
CA LEU A 74 -13.16 1.32 29.61
C LEU A 74 -12.75 0.07 30.39
N ALA A 75 -11.46 -0.05 30.78
CA ALA A 75 -10.95 -1.23 31.45
C ALA A 75 -11.64 -1.45 32.83
N TYR A 76 -12.31 -2.61 32.97
CA TYR A 76 -13.06 -2.95 34.21
C TYR A 76 -14.00 -1.82 34.65
N TYR A 77 -14.73 -1.23 33.72
CA TYR A 77 -15.48 0.03 33.83
C TYR A 77 -16.31 0.17 35.10
N ASP A 78 -17.00 -0.88 35.53
CA ASP A 78 -17.79 -0.93 36.77
C ASP A 78 -17.19 -1.89 37.82
N GLY A 79 -15.91 -2.26 37.67
CA GLY A 79 -15.22 -3.28 38.44
C GLY A 79 -15.39 -4.70 37.91
N THR A 80 -16.11 -4.87 36.79
CA THR A 80 -16.28 -6.15 36.11
C THR A 80 -15.85 -6.01 34.63
N PRO A 81 -15.62 -7.13 33.91
CA PRO A 81 -15.25 -7.08 32.49
C PRO A 81 -16.45 -6.69 31.59
N CYS A 82 -16.78 -5.38 31.55
CA CYS A 82 -17.86 -4.87 30.72
C CYS A 82 -17.56 -4.95 29.21
N TYR A 83 -16.41 -4.45 28.82
CA TYR A 83 -16.00 -4.35 27.40
C TYR A 83 -15.09 -5.49 26.98
N GLU A 84 -14.19 -5.93 27.86
CA GLU A 84 -13.26 -7.02 27.66
C GLU A 84 -13.88 -8.39 27.87
N PHE A 85 -13.17 -9.44 27.45
CA PHE A 85 -13.53 -10.81 27.76
C PHE A 85 -13.44 -11.08 29.28
N ALA A 86 -14.33 -11.92 29.81
CA ALA A 86 -14.27 -12.38 31.19
C ALA A 86 -13.07 -13.31 31.44
N GLU A 87 -12.70 -14.10 30.43
CA GLU A 87 -11.54 -15.00 30.48
C GLU A 87 -10.26 -14.19 30.30
N LYS A 88 -9.44 -14.14 31.34
CA LYS A 88 -8.19 -13.37 31.35
C LYS A 88 -7.28 -13.63 30.16
N TRP A 89 -7.17 -14.88 29.71
CA TRP A 89 -6.32 -15.25 28.57
C TRP A 89 -6.85 -14.69 27.24
N ARG A 90 -8.14 -14.41 27.10
CA ARG A 90 -8.75 -13.73 25.93
C ARG A 90 -8.64 -12.21 26.06
N ALA A 91 -8.87 -11.71 27.28
CA ALA A 91 -8.88 -10.27 27.56
C ALA A 91 -7.48 -9.66 27.38
N GLU A 92 -6.43 -10.26 27.98
CA GLU A 92 -5.09 -9.68 27.96
C GLU A 92 -4.43 -9.81 26.58
N ASN A 93 -4.00 -8.70 26.03
CA ASN A 93 -3.04 -8.61 24.93
C ASN A 93 -1.69 -8.17 25.50
N LYS A 94 -0.83 -9.16 25.81
CA LYS A 94 0.43 -8.92 26.53
C LYS A 94 1.46 -8.20 25.71
N GLY A 95 1.48 -8.46 24.41
CA GLY A 95 2.43 -7.84 23.47
C GLY A 95 2.25 -6.32 23.39
N TRP A 96 1.00 -5.86 23.52
CA TRP A 96 0.67 -4.43 23.43
C TRP A 96 0.33 -3.78 24.78
N GLY A 97 0.24 -4.57 25.88
CA GLY A 97 -0.19 -4.05 27.17
C GLY A 97 -1.62 -3.51 27.17
N ALA A 98 -2.50 -4.15 26.41
CA ALA A 98 -3.88 -3.73 26.17
C ALA A 98 -4.90 -4.80 26.60
N LEU A 99 -6.19 -4.46 26.56
CA LEU A 99 -7.29 -5.42 26.69
C LEU A 99 -8.01 -5.57 25.34
N ASN A 100 -8.32 -6.81 24.97
CA ASN A 100 -9.14 -7.10 23.80
C ASN A 100 -10.63 -6.94 24.14
N PHE A 101 -11.37 -6.32 23.22
CA PHE A 101 -12.82 -6.26 23.28
C PHE A 101 -13.46 -7.65 23.18
N ASP A 102 -14.48 -7.91 23.99
CA ASP A 102 -15.34 -9.09 23.83
C ASP A 102 -16.33 -8.86 22.66
N LEU A 103 -15.86 -9.17 21.46
CA LEU A 103 -16.63 -9.00 20.23
C LEU A 103 -17.85 -9.93 20.14
N GLY A 104 -18.04 -10.85 21.09
CA GLY A 104 -19.24 -11.68 21.23
C GLY A 104 -20.39 -10.99 21.95
N LYS A 105 -20.12 -9.91 22.72
CA LYS A 105 -21.16 -9.17 23.45
C LYS A 105 -21.91 -8.21 22.51
N PRO A 106 -23.26 -8.30 22.40
CA PRO A 106 -24.02 -7.38 21.56
C PRO A 106 -23.85 -5.90 21.93
N GLN A 107 -23.64 -5.60 23.22
CA GLN A 107 -23.41 -4.25 23.71
C GLN A 107 -22.09 -3.69 23.23
N VAL A 108 -21.03 -4.50 23.24
CA VAL A 108 -19.69 -4.13 22.74
C VAL A 108 -19.75 -3.94 21.21
N GLN A 109 -20.44 -4.84 20.50
CA GLN A 109 -20.66 -4.67 19.07
C GLN A 109 -21.40 -3.37 18.75
N SER A 110 -22.48 -3.06 19.51
CA SER A 110 -23.23 -1.81 19.32
C SER A 110 -22.37 -0.58 19.59
N PHE A 111 -21.56 -0.60 20.66
CA PHE A 111 -20.61 0.47 20.99
C PHE A 111 -19.61 0.72 19.86
N LEU A 112 -18.97 -0.33 19.36
CA LEU A 112 -17.96 -0.22 18.30
C LEU A 112 -18.58 0.18 16.95
N LEU A 113 -19.73 -0.40 16.57
CA LEU A 113 -20.43 0.02 15.34
C LEU A 113 -20.83 1.49 15.39
N SER A 114 -21.36 1.95 16.53
CA SER A 114 -21.72 3.36 16.72
C SER A 114 -20.48 4.27 16.66
N SER A 115 -19.34 3.81 17.18
CA SER A 115 -18.08 4.54 17.07
C SER A 115 -17.63 4.67 15.59
N ALA A 116 -17.65 3.58 14.84
CA ALA A 116 -17.29 3.63 13.42
C ALA A 116 -18.19 4.64 12.66
N LEU A 117 -19.50 4.53 12.84
CA LEU A 117 -20.46 5.44 12.21
C LEU A 117 -20.28 6.89 12.67
N PHE A 118 -19.97 7.11 13.96
CA PHE A 118 -19.70 8.45 14.50
C PHE A 118 -18.54 9.13 13.75
N TRP A 119 -17.45 8.44 13.49
CA TRP A 119 -16.31 8.99 12.74
C TRP A 119 -16.66 9.28 11.29
N LEU A 120 -17.43 8.41 10.64
CA LEU A 120 -17.88 8.60 9.25
C LEU A 120 -18.94 9.70 9.13
N GLU A 121 -19.94 9.74 10.01
CA GLU A 121 -21.07 10.68 9.89
C GLU A 121 -20.76 12.05 10.50
N TYR A 122 -20.14 12.10 11.68
CA TYR A 122 -19.93 13.34 12.41
C TYR A 122 -18.74 14.16 11.85
N TYR A 123 -17.68 13.46 11.43
CA TYR A 123 -16.50 14.11 10.83
C TYR A 123 -16.46 14.00 9.30
N HIS A 124 -17.41 13.33 8.70
CA HIS A 124 -17.46 13.10 7.25
C HIS A 124 -16.18 12.48 6.67
N LEU A 125 -15.62 11.48 7.38
CA LEU A 125 -14.48 10.75 6.87
C LEU A 125 -14.90 9.87 5.68
N ASP A 126 -14.01 9.68 4.71
CA ASP A 126 -14.25 8.88 3.50
C ASP A 126 -13.96 7.39 3.72
N GLY A 127 -13.64 6.99 4.95
CA GLY A 127 -13.43 5.60 5.33
C GLY A 127 -12.55 5.42 6.55
N LEU A 128 -12.40 4.16 6.94
CA LEU A 128 -11.62 3.74 8.10
C LEU A 128 -10.58 2.69 7.69
N ARG A 129 -9.36 2.85 8.20
CA ARG A 129 -8.40 1.76 8.26
C ARG A 129 -8.58 1.04 9.59
N VAL A 130 -8.95 -0.23 9.53
CA VAL A 130 -9.20 -1.07 10.70
C VAL A 130 -7.91 -1.73 11.12
N ASP A 131 -7.43 -1.34 12.30
CA ASP A 131 -6.18 -1.81 12.88
C ASP A 131 -6.25 -3.25 13.35
N ALA A 132 -5.13 -3.98 13.21
CA ALA A 132 -4.88 -5.29 13.78
C ALA A 132 -6.01 -6.32 13.56
N VAL A 133 -6.55 -6.42 12.35
CA VAL A 133 -7.64 -7.36 12.01
C VAL A 133 -7.24 -8.80 12.36
N SER A 134 -5.98 -9.19 12.21
CA SER A 134 -5.48 -10.52 12.59
C SER A 134 -5.75 -10.84 14.07
N ASN A 135 -5.61 -9.88 14.98
CA ASN A 135 -5.93 -10.06 16.41
C ASN A 135 -7.41 -10.39 16.65
N MET A 136 -8.30 -9.86 15.79
CA MET A 136 -9.73 -10.15 15.86
C MET A 136 -10.12 -11.49 15.22
N LEU A 137 -9.29 -12.01 14.28
CA LEU A 137 -9.57 -13.25 13.53
C LEU A 137 -9.13 -14.51 14.26
N TYR A 138 -8.11 -14.41 15.13
CA TYR A 138 -7.44 -15.58 15.68
C TYR A 138 -7.34 -15.56 17.20
N ARG A 139 -7.69 -16.70 17.83
CA ARG A 139 -7.63 -16.91 19.27
C ARG A 139 -6.19 -17.09 19.79
N ASP A 140 -5.30 -17.51 18.92
CA ASP A 140 -3.87 -17.74 19.18
C ASP A 140 -2.96 -16.57 18.78
N TYR A 141 -3.55 -15.44 18.33
CA TYR A 141 -2.77 -14.27 17.96
C TYR A 141 -1.90 -13.80 19.14
N ASP A 142 -0.60 -13.65 18.91
CA ASP A 142 0.43 -13.29 19.91
C ASP A 142 0.41 -14.18 21.18
N ARG A 143 0.04 -15.46 21.03
CA ARG A 143 0.00 -16.45 22.13
C ARG A 143 0.79 -17.68 21.79
N GLY A 144 1.60 -18.13 22.78
CA GLY A 144 2.34 -19.37 22.69
C GLY A 144 1.48 -20.63 22.88
N PRO A 145 2.05 -21.81 22.64
CA PRO A 145 1.38 -23.08 22.89
C PRO A 145 0.85 -23.17 24.32
N GLY A 146 -0.41 -23.61 24.47
CA GLY A 146 -1.09 -23.73 25.78
C GLY A 146 -1.60 -22.42 26.40
N GLN A 147 -1.40 -21.28 25.72
CA GLN A 147 -1.87 -19.97 26.20
C GLN A 147 -3.22 -19.54 25.59
N TRP A 148 -3.82 -20.38 24.78
CA TRP A 148 -5.12 -20.17 24.15
C TRP A 148 -5.93 -21.47 24.11
N GLN A 149 -7.22 -21.34 23.82
CA GLN A 149 -8.13 -22.48 23.70
C GLN A 149 -8.78 -22.49 22.31
N PRO A 150 -8.97 -23.67 21.70
CA PRO A 150 -9.59 -23.79 20.40
C PRO A 150 -11.04 -23.31 20.43
N ASP A 151 -11.55 -22.96 19.24
CA ASP A 151 -12.96 -22.68 19.05
C ASP A 151 -13.81 -23.98 19.16
N LYS A 152 -15.12 -23.83 19.02
CA LYS A 152 -16.07 -24.97 19.09
C LYS A 152 -15.88 -26.06 18.04
N TYR A 153 -15.05 -25.80 17.04
CA TYR A 153 -14.71 -26.74 15.97
C TYR A 153 -13.28 -27.30 16.11
N GLY A 154 -12.58 -26.93 17.15
CA GLY A 154 -11.20 -27.37 17.41
C GLY A 154 -10.11 -26.54 16.70
N GLY A 155 -10.47 -25.44 16.05
CA GLY A 155 -9.58 -24.54 15.36
C GLY A 155 -9.16 -23.32 16.19
N ASN A 156 -8.35 -22.45 15.59
CA ASN A 156 -7.85 -21.23 16.22
C ASN A 156 -8.67 -19.95 15.84
N ARG A 157 -9.83 -20.13 15.20
CA ARG A 157 -10.63 -19.00 14.72
C ARG A 157 -11.38 -18.31 15.86
N ASN A 158 -11.36 -16.99 15.87
CA ASN A 158 -12.23 -16.19 16.73
C ASN A 158 -13.55 -15.90 15.97
N LEU A 159 -14.49 -16.82 16.12
CA LEU A 159 -15.76 -16.80 15.36
C LEU A 159 -16.56 -15.53 15.65
N GLU A 160 -16.53 -15.05 16.89
CA GLU A 160 -17.22 -13.85 17.32
C GLU A 160 -16.62 -12.59 16.67
N GLY A 161 -15.29 -12.55 16.53
CA GLY A 161 -14.59 -11.48 15.83
C GLY A 161 -14.90 -11.46 14.33
N ILE A 162 -14.95 -12.64 13.70
CA ILE A 162 -15.33 -12.76 12.28
C ILE A 162 -16.76 -12.26 12.06
N GLU A 163 -17.70 -12.65 12.93
CA GLU A 163 -19.09 -12.20 12.83
C GLU A 163 -19.23 -10.69 13.03
N PHE A 164 -18.47 -10.12 13.98
CA PHE A 164 -18.41 -8.68 14.19
C PHE A 164 -17.91 -7.96 12.93
N LEU A 165 -16.81 -8.42 12.31
CA LEU A 165 -16.27 -7.82 11.09
C LEU A 165 -17.25 -7.89 9.90
N HIS A 166 -17.99 -8.99 9.77
CA HIS A 166 -19.09 -9.09 8.80
C HIS A 166 -20.17 -8.05 9.06
N LYS A 167 -20.57 -7.91 10.33
CA LYS A 167 -21.60 -6.94 10.74
C LYS A 167 -21.12 -5.50 10.52
N LEU A 168 -19.86 -5.21 10.88
CA LEU A 168 -19.23 -3.90 10.65
C LEU A 168 -19.30 -3.50 9.17
N ASN A 169 -18.76 -4.34 8.29
CA ASN A 169 -18.69 -4.04 6.87
C ASN A 169 -20.08 -3.96 6.22
N ARG A 170 -21.03 -4.83 6.60
CA ARG A 170 -22.43 -4.72 6.15
C ARG A 170 -23.09 -3.42 6.59
N THR A 171 -22.87 -3.02 7.84
CA THR A 171 -23.48 -1.80 8.40
C THR A 171 -22.93 -0.56 7.70
N VAL A 172 -21.59 -0.44 7.61
CA VAL A 172 -20.96 0.69 6.94
C VAL A 172 -21.39 0.76 5.47
N LYS A 173 -21.26 -0.35 4.73
CA LYS A 173 -21.62 -0.36 3.30
C LYS A 173 -23.13 -0.19 3.04
N GLY A 174 -23.97 -0.54 3.99
CA GLY A 174 -25.42 -0.31 3.90
C GLY A 174 -25.83 1.14 4.10
N LEU A 175 -25.11 1.88 4.92
CA LEU A 175 -25.41 3.28 5.24
C LEU A 175 -24.54 4.24 4.43
N HIS A 176 -23.28 3.90 4.22
CA HIS A 176 -22.25 4.69 3.56
C HIS A 176 -21.58 3.85 2.44
N PRO A 177 -22.24 3.59 1.31
CA PRO A 177 -21.73 2.69 0.26
C PRO A 177 -20.44 3.18 -0.39
N GLU A 178 -20.18 4.49 -0.36
CA GLU A 178 -18.98 5.10 -0.97
C GLU A 178 -17.77 5.10 -0.02
N ASP A 179 -17.99 4.99 1.30
CA ASP A 179 -16.91 4.99 2.28
C ASP A 179 -16.10 3.70 2.22
N LEU A 180 -14.79 3.81 2.39
CA LEU A 180 -13.88 2.69 2.21
C LEU A 180 -13.49 2.06 3.55
N MET A 181 -13.56 0.73 3.61
CA MET A 181 -13.11 -0.06 4.74
C MET A 181 -11.82 -0.79 4.35
N ILE A 182 -10.72 -0.44 5.03
CA ILE A 182 -9.37 -0.92 4.74
C ILE A 182 -8.89 -1.78 5.91
N ALA A 183 -8.47 -3.01 5.64
CA ALA A 183 -7.96 -3.91 6.69
C ALA A 183 -6.44 -3.85 6.80
N GLU A 184 -5.93 -3.61 8.02
CA GLU A 184 -4.57 -4.02 8.34
C GLU A 184 -4.62 -5.48 8.83
N GLU A 185 -4.15 -6.37 7.97
CA GLU A 185 -4.21 -7.81 8.22
C GLU A 185 -2.98 -8.50 7.61
N SER A 186 -2.20 -9.17 8.45
CA SER A 186 -0.88 -9.72 8.10
C SER A 186 -0.84 -11.25 8.03
N SER A 187 -1.96 -11.93 8.31
CA SER A 187 -2.00 -13.40 8.29
C SER A 187 -2.19 -13.98 6.88
N ALA A 188 -2.20 -15.31 6.79
CA ALA A 188 -2.51 -16.04 5.56
C ALA A 188 -4.03 -16.16 5.27
N GLN A 189 -4.88 -15.41 5.99
CA GLN A 189 -6.32 -15.39 5.74
C GLN A 189 -6.60 -14.87 4.33
N VAL A 190 -7.40 -15.64 3.60
CA VAL A 190 -7.84 -15.27 2.24
C VAL A 190 -9.21 -14.63 2.28
N LYS A 191 -9.55 -13.92 1.20
CA LYS A 191 -10.85 -13.27 1.00
C LYS A 191 -11.17 -12.18 2.05
N ILE A 192 -10.15 -11.48 2.54
CA ILE A 192 -10.36 -10.29 3.40
C ILE A 192 -11.21 -9.27 2.63
N THR A 193 -10.88 -9.06 1.35
CA THR A 193 -11.62 -8.14 0.46
C THR A 193 -12.69 -8.84 -0.39
N GLY A 194 -12.93 -10.12 -0.11
CA GLY A 194 -13.99 -10.89 -0.76
C GLY A 194 -15.37 -10.55 -0.21
N ARG A 195 -16.41 -10.76 -1.05
CA ARG A 195 -17.79 -10.54 -0.64
C ARG A 195 -18.15 -11.46 0.54
N ILE A 196 -18.95 -10.96 1.47
CA ILE A 196 -19.38 -11.70 2.66
C ILE A 196 -20.20 -12.95 2.25
N GLU A 197 -21.04 -12.83 1.22
CA GLU A 197 -21.86 -13.93 0.70
C GLU A 197 -21.01 -15.06 0.10
N ASP A 198 -19.80 -14.76 -0.34
CA ASP A 198 -18.83 -15.71 -0.88
C ASP A 198 -17.82 -16.21 0.18
N GLY A 199 -18.10 -15.92 1.47
CA GLY A 199 -17.26 -16.28 2.62
C GLY A 199 -16.06 -15.37 2.84
N GLY A 200 -16.09 -14.15 2.31
CA GLY A 200 -15.12 -13.10 2.56
C GLY A 200 -15.50 -12.22 3.75
N LEU A 201 -14.63 -11.28 4.15
CA LEU A 201 -14.89 -10.35 5.25
C LEU A 201 -15.58 -9.05 4.82
N GLY A 202 -15.59 -8.72 3.52
CA GLY A 202 -16.27 -7.56 2.98
C GLY A 202 -15.52 -6.23 3.06
N PHE A 203 -14.23 -6.23 3.34
CA PHE A 203 -13.40 -5.03 3.23
C PHE A 203 -13.21 -4.63 1.76
N ASP A 204 -13.02 -3.33 1.50
CA ASP A 204 -12.70 -2.83 0.17
C ASP A 204 -11.25 -3.10 -0.20
N PHE A 205 -10.34 -2.90 0.76
CA PHE A 205 -8.90 -3.09 0.58
C PHE A 205 -8.26 -3.76 1.78
N LYS A 206 -7.06 -4.31 1.53
CA LYS A 206 -6.17 -4.87 2.54
C LYS A 206 -4.75 -4.36 2.32
N TRP A 207 -4.03 -4.01 3.38
CA TRP A 207 -2.60 -3.73 3.29
C TRP A 207 -1.82 -4.97 2.84
N ASN A 208 -0.94 -4.80 1.85
CA ASN A 208 -0.05 -5.87 1.38
C ASN A 208 1.26 -5.89 2.18
N MET A 209 1.19 -6.40 3.40
CA MET A 209 2.37 -6.50 4.28
C MET A 209 3.45 -7.41 3.70
N GLY A 210 3.08 -8.46 2.96
CA GLY A 210 4.02 -9.35 2.28
C GLY A 210 4.85 -8.62 1.23
N TRP A 211 4.22 -7.86 0.34
CA TRP A 211 4.91 -7.04 -0.64
C TRP A 211 5.85 -6.04 0.03
N MET A 212 5.38 -5.33 1.04
CA MET A 212 6.14 -4.33 1.76
C MET A 212 7.41 -4.92 2.39
N ASN A 213 7.27 -6.00 3.16
CA ASN A 213 8.40 -6.67 3.81
C ASN A 213 9.44 -7.18 2.80
N ASP A 214 8.99 -7.86 1.74
CA ASP A 214 9.87 -8.43 0.73
C ASP A 214 10.62 -7.34 -0.03
N VAL A 215 9.91 -6.30 -0.47
CA VAL A 215 10.50 -5.21 -1.26
C VAL A 215 11.48 -4.39 -0.41
N LEU A 216 11.14 -4.01 0.81
CA LEU A 216 12.06 -3.26 1.67
C LEU A 216 13.31 -4.07 1.98
N ARG A 217 13.16 -5.36 2.32
CA ARG A 217 14.30 -6.25 2.53
C ARG A 217 15.19 -6.35 1.29
N PHE A 218 14.60 -6.39 0.09
CA PHE A 218 15.35 -6.42 -1.16
C PHE A 218 16.17 -5.14 -1.39
N TYR A 219 15.58 -3.96 -1.15
CA TYR A 219 16.27 -2.69 -1.34
C TYR A 219 17.35 -2.41 -0.29
N GLU A 220 17.21 -2.92 0.93
CA GLU A 220 18.23 -2.84 1.98
C GLU A 220 19.50 -3.63 1.67
N MET A 221 19.41 -4.65 0.82
CA MET A 221 20.54 -5.50 0.48
C MET A 221 21.59 -4.77 -0.34
N ASP A 222 22.87 -5.12 -0.12
CA ASP A 222 23.93 -4.81 -1.07
C ASP A 222 23.55 -5.36 -2.45
N PRO A 223 23.65 -4.56 -3.53
CA PRO A 223 23.28 -4.97 -4.89
C PRO A 223 23.96 -6.26 -5.37
N LEU A 224 25.14 -6.58 -4.85
CA LEU A 224 25.85 -7.84 -5.18
C LEU A 224 25.05 -9.09 -4.78
N PHE A 225 24.23 -8.99 -3.72
CA PHE A 225 23.44 -10.11 -3.21
C PHE A 225 22.01 -10.15 -3.76
N ARG A 226 21.54 -9.09 -4.41
CA ARG A 226 20.16 -9.00 -4.94
C ARG A 226 19.84 -10.11 -5.94
N LYS A 227 20.81 -10.52 -6.75
CA LYS A 227 20.64 -11.63 -7.70
C LYS A 227 20.24 -12.97 -7.04
N PHE A 228 20.68 -13.20 -5.81
CA PHE A 228 20.36 -14.43 -5.06
C PHE A 228 19.01 -14.33 -4.32
N ASN A 229 18.45 -13.14 -4.23
CA ASN A 229 17.20 -12.84 -3.54
C ASN A 229 16.20 -12.11 -4.45
N PHE A 230 16.32 -12.27 -5.76
CA PHE A 230 15.53 -11.55 -6.75
C PHE A 230 14.02 -11.86 -6.64
N ASN A 231 13.69 -13.03 -6.09
CA ASN A 231 12.32 -13.39 -5.76
C ASN A 231 11.64 -12.42 -4.78
N LEU A 232 12.36 -11.74 -3.91
CA LEU A 232 11.77 -10.72 -3.02
C LEU A 232 11.15 -9.55 -3.81
N ALA A 233 11.69 -9.22 -4.98
CA ALA A 233 11.12 -8.19 -5.85
C ALA A 233 9.98 -8.70 -6.74
N THR A 234 9.83 -10.04 -6.92
CA THR A 234 8.94 -10.62 -7.92
C THR A 234 7.87 -11.57 -7.38
N PHE A 235 8.04 -12.12 -6.18
CA PHE A 235 7.14 -13.12 -5.60
C PHE A 235 5.70 -12.61 -5.48
N SER A 236 5.52 -11.36 -5.13
CA SER A 236 4.20 -10.73 -4.99
C SER A 236 3.37 -10.74 -6.28
N PHE A 237 4.00 -10.87 -7.46
CA PHE A 237 3.27 -11.04 -8.72
C PHE A 237 2.40 -12.31 -8.73
N MET A 238 2.77 -13.34 -7.97
CA MET A 238 2.02 -14.60 -7.89
C MET A 238 0.67 -14.45 -7.20
N TYR A 239 0.59 -13.58 -6.18
CA TYR A 239 -0.63 -13.40 -5.38
C TYR A 239 -1.29 -12.02 -5.52
N ARG A 240 -0.81 -11.16 -6.43
CA ARG A 240 -1.30 -9.79 -6.64
C ARG A 240 -2.82 -9.65 -6.85
N MET A 241 -3.48 -10.75 -7.21
CA MET A 241 -4.92 -10.81 -7.50
C MET A 241 -5.72 -11.53 -6.41
N SER A 242 -5.07 -11.93 -5.31
CA SER A 242 -5.76 -12.63 -4.22
C SER A 242 -6.68 -11.71 -3.42
N GLU A 243 -6.32 -10.44 -3.34
CA GLU A 243 -7.05 -9.39 -2.62
C GLU A 243 -6.98 -8.05 -3.39
N ASN A 244 -7.80 -7.09 -2.99
CA ASN A 244 -7.65 -5.70 -3.39
C ASN A 244 -6.62 -5.04 -2.46
N PHE A 245 -5.41 -4.82 -2.96
CA PHE A 245 -4.31 -4.39 -2.10
C PHE A 245 -4.11 -2.87 -2.04
N VAL A 246 -3.74 -2.39 -0.85
CA VAL A 246 -2.96 -1.17 -0.65
C VAL A 246 -1.51 -1.58 -0.44
N LEU A 247 -0.57 -0.90 -1.06
CA LEU A 247 0.88 -1.12 -0.92
C LEU A 247 1.41 -0.16 0.14
N PRO A 248 1.59 -0.61 1.40
CA PRO A 248 1.92 0.29 2.49
C PRO A 248 3.43 0.50 2.61
N LEU A 249 3.89 1.74 2.48
CA LEU A 249 5.14 2.21 3.03
C LEU A 249 4.75 3.12 4.21
N SER A 250 4.33 2.52 5.31
CA SER A 250 3.64 3.15 6.42
C SER A 250 4.58 3.67 7.53
N HIS A 251 4.00 4.19 8.60
CA HIS A 251 4.70 4.63 9.81
C HIS A 251 5.50 3.50 10.47
N ASP A 252 4.96 2.28 10.50
CA ASP A 252 5.60 1.12 11.12
C ASP A 252 6.97 0.77 10.53
N GLU A 253 7.19 1.15 9.27
CA GLU A 253 8.42 0.83 8.57
C GLU A 253 9.53 1.84 8.79
N VAL A 254 9.24 2.97 9.43
CA VAL A 254 10.18 4.10 9.56
C VAL A 254 10.36 4.56 11.00
N VAL A 255 10.20 3.66 11.96
CA VAL A 255 10.24 3.93 13.41
C VAL A 255 10.95 2.80 14.17
N HIS A 256 11.27 3.00 15.43
CA HIS A 256 11.85 2.02 16.36
C HIS A 256 13.16 1.38 15.90
N GLY A 257 14.08 2.17 15.35
CA GLY A 257 15.38 1.70 14.86
C GLY A 257 15.32 1.04 13.49
N LYS A 258 14.15 1.05 12.81
CA LYS A 258 14.01 0.54 11.45
C LYS A 258 14.57 1.48 10.39
N ARG A 259 14.96 2.71 10.75
CA ARG A 259 15.47 3.78 9.87
C ARG A 259 14.38 4.33 8.93
N SER A 260 14.58 5.52 8.37
CA SER A 260 13.74 6.07 7.30
C SER A 260 13.86 5.24 6.00
N LEU A 261 12.91 5.39 5.07
CA LEU A 261 13.01 4.73 3.76
C LEU A 261 14.31 5.13 3.03
N MET A 262 14.70 6.40 3.13
CA MET A 262 15.95 6.90 2.56
C MET A 262 17.17 6.20 3.18
N ASN A 263 17.23 6.09 4.49
CA ASN A 263 18.35 5.53 5.23
C ASN A 263 18.42 3.99 5.16
N LYS A 264 17.34 3.33 4.70
CA LYS A 264 17.37 1.89 4.37
C LYS A 264 18.13 1.60 3.09
N MET A 265 18.19 2.54 2.15
CA MET A 265 18.81 2.33 0.84
C MET A 265 20.32 2.15 0.97
N TRP A 266 20.88 1.21 0.20
CA TRP A 266 22.29 0.89 0.18
C TRP A 266 23.12 2.02 -0.47
N GLY A 267 24.37 2.18 0.02
CA GLY A 267 25.42 2.98 -0.63
C GLY A 267 25.52 4.42 -0.16
N LYS A 268 26.14 5.27 -0.99
CA LYS A 268 26.30 6.70 -0.72
C LYS A 268 24.98 7.45 -0.96
N ARG A 269 24.89 8.68 -0.46
CA ARG A 269 23.68 9.49 -0.48
C ARG A 269 23.03 9.64 -1.87
N ASP A 270 23.82 9.86 -2.92
CA ASP A 270 23.34 9.93 -4.30
C ASP A 270 22.75 8.59 -4.79
N GLN A 271 23.39 7.49 -4.43
CA GLN A 271 22.93 6.14 -4.73
C GLN A 271 21.66 5.78 -3.93
N GLN A 272 21.57 6.23 -2.68
CA GLN A 272 20.38 6.05 -1.86
C GLN A 272 19.17 6.76 -2.50
N PHE A 273 19.31 8.03 -2.90
CA PHE A 273 18.25 8.75 -3.62
C PHE A 273 17.89 8.10 -4.95
N ALA A 274 18.86 7.56 -5.70
CA ALA A 274 18.60 6.84 -6.94
C ALA A 274 17.71 5.60 -6.69
N GLN A 275 18.00 4.83 -5.65
CA GLN A 275 17.23 3.65 -5.27
C GLN A 275 15.86 4.02 -4.69
N LEU A 276 15.76 5.11 -3.94
CA LEU A 276 14.47 5.60 -3.43
C LEU A 276 13.54 5.99 -4.58
N ARG A 277 14.05 6.68 -5.62
CA ARG A 277 13.27 6.97 -6.84
C ARG A 277 12.86 5.69 -7.58
N ASN A 278 13.73 4.68 -7.61
CA ASN A 278 13.43 3.38 -8.20
C ASN A 278 12.31 2.67 -7.42
N LEU A 279 12.40 2.62 -6.08
CA LEU A 279 11.39 2.06 -5.19
C LEU A 279 10.02 2.74 -5.39
N TYR A 280 9.97 4.08 -5.45
CA TYR A 280 8.70 4.79 -5.64
C TYR A 280 8.11 4.56 -7.03
N THR A 281 8.96 4.42 -8.05
CA THR A 281 8.48 4.02 -9.39
C THR A 281 7.92 2.60 -9.35
N MET A 282 8.56 1.67 -8.65
CA MET A 282 8.03 0.32 -8.43
C MET A 282 6.68 0.39 -7.69
N LEU A 283 6.58 1.14 -6.60
CA LEU A 283 5.33 1.38 -5.86
C LEU A 283 4.23 1.86 -6.80
N MET A 284 4.47 2.92 -7.58
CA MET A 284 3.46 3.55 -8.43
C MET A 284 3.07 2.70 -9.64
N THR A 285 3.96 1.86 -10.14
CA THR A 285 3.69 1.01 -11.30
C THR A 285 3.21 -0.40 -10.95
N TYR A 286 3.37 -0.86 -9.73
CA TYR A 286 2.81 -2.14 -9.28
C TYR A 286 1.28 -2.04 -9.12
N PRO A 287 0.48 -3.10 -9.38
CA PRO A 287 -0.97 -3.09 -9.09
C PRO A 287 -1.28 -2.93 -7.60
N GLY A 288 -2.28 -2.14 -7.28
CA GLY A 288 -2.72 -1.83 -5.92
C GLY A 288 -2.70 -0.33 -5.62
N LYS A 289 -3.40 0.11 -4.57
CA LYS A 289 -3.40 1.49 -4.09
C LYS A 289 -2.08 1.81 -3.40
N LYS A 290 -1.76 3.08 -3.25
CA LYS A 290 -0.44 3.55 -2.79
C LYS A 290 -0.57 4.23 -1.45
N LEU A 291 0.28 3.87 -0.50
CA LEU A 291 0.42 4.54 0.79
C LEU A 291 1.88 4.90 1.01
N LEU A 292 2.14 6.15 1.28
CA LEU A 292 3.47 6.67 1.59
C LEU A 292 3.40 7.52 2.85
N PHE A 293 4.18 7.16 3.87
CA PHE A 293 4.21 7.91 5.12
C PHE A 293 4.93 9.25 4.96
N MET A 294 4.43 10.26 5.67
CA MET A 294 4.92 11.65 5.65
C MET A 294 6.43 11.77 5.84
N GLY A 295 7.06 12.72 5.14
CA GLY A 295 8.52 12.92 5.13
C GLY A 295 9.26 12.04 4.12
N SER A 296 8.67 10.91 3.73
CA SER A 296 9.26 10.00 2.74
C SER A 296 9.26 10.61 1.33
N GLU A 297 8.29 11.47 1.00
CA GLU A 297 8.16 12.13 -0.30
C GLU A 297 9.32 13.07 -0.64
N PHE A 298 10.03 13.56 0.36
CA PHE A 298 11.26 14.33 0.15
C PHE A 298 12.52 13.58 0.59
N GLY A 299 12.40 12.32 1.03
CA GLY A 299 13.53 11.49 1.42
C GLY A 299 14.16 11.92 2.74
N GLN A 300 13.34 12.20 3.76
CA GLN A 300 13.81 12.50 5.11
C GLN A 300 14.81 11.43 5.57
N TYR A 301 15.95 11.85 6.11
CA TYR A 301 17.03 10.94 6.47
C TYR A 301 16.79 10.25 7.81
N LEU A 302 16.30 11.01 8.82
CA LEU A 302 15.99 10.44 10.14
C LEU A 302 14.69 9.65 10.08
N GLU A 303 14.62 8.57 10.86
CA GLU A 303 13.37 7.87 11.09
C GLU A 303 12.35 8.76 11.80
N TRP A 304 11.07 8.43 11.66
CA TRP A 304 10.00 9.20 12.29
C TRP A 304 10.08 9.16 13.82
N ARG A 305 9.84 10.33 14.42
CA ARG A 305 9.75 10.54 15.87
C ARG A 305 8.45 11.27 16.17
N PHE A 306 7.57 10.62 16.93
CA PHE A 306 6.21 11.14 17.17
C PHE A 306 6.19 12.48 17.92
N ASN A 307 7.22 12.78 18.72
CA ASN A 307 7.37 13.99 19.53
C ASN A 307 8.07 15.15 18.81
N GLU A 308 8.39 15.00 17.53
CA GLU A 308 9.09 15.99 16.74
C GLU A 308 8.40 16.20 15.38
N GLY A 309 8.50 17.39 14.83
CA GLY A 309 8.06 17.69 13.46
C GLY A 309 8.96 17.01 12.42
N LEU A 310 8.48 16.97 11.19
CA LEU A 310 9.30 16.52 10.06
C LEU A 310 10.50 17.45 9.85
N GLU A 311 11.59 16.88 9.34
CA GLU A 311 12.85 17.60 9.07
C GLU A 311 12.75 18.50 7.82
N TRP A 312 11.82 19.46 7.85
CA TRP A 312 11.58 20.38 6.71
C TRP A 312 12.82 21.15 6.27
N SER A 313 13.80 21.33 7.15
CA SER A 313 15.10 21.94 6.86
C SER A 313 15.88 21.16 5.80
N GLU A 314 15.68 19.84 5.67
CA GLU A 314 16.32 19.03 4.64
C GLU A 314 15.93 19.43 3.22
N LEU A 315 14.81 20.14 3.04
CA LEU A 315 14.42 20.68 1.73
C LEU A 315 15.38 21.78 1.20
N GLN A 316 16.27 22.28 2.02
CA GLN A 316 17.36 23.17 1.59
C GLN A 316 18.46 22.37 0.86
N ASP A 317 18.59 21.07 1.12
CA ASP A 317 19.49 20.19 0.38
C ASP A 317 18.92 19.98 -1.05
N PRO A 318 19.73 20.18 -2.10
CA PRO A 318 19.29 20.01 -3.48
C PRO A 318 18.74 18.60 -3.80
N LEU A 319 19.26 17.55 -3.17
CA LEU A 319 18.80 16.18 -3.43
C LEU A 319 17.40 15.93 -2.83
N ASN A 320 17.15 16.37 -1.59
CA ASN A 320 15.82 16.26 -0.98
C ASN A 320 14.77 17.09 -1.75
N ASN A 321 15.13 18.30 -2.17
CA ASN A 321 14.22 19.13 -2.97
C ASN A 321 13.91 18.48 -4.35
N LYS A 322 14.92 17.88 -4.99
CA LYS A 322 14.75 17.14 -6.24
C LYS A 322 13.95 15.86 -6.04
N MET A 323 14.09 15.18 -4.88
CA MET A 323 13.28 14.01 -4.53
C MET A 323 11.81 14.39 -4.37
N ARG A 324 11.50 15.47 -3.63
CA ARG A 324 10.14 16.02 -3.52
C ARG A 324 9.55 16.38 -4.89
N ARG A 325 10.36 16.98 -5.78
CA ARG A 325 9.94 17.26 -7.15
C ARG A 325 9.65 15.97 -7.92
N PHE A 326 10.50 14.95 -7.77
CA PHE A 326 10.29 13.65 -8.41
C PHE A 326 9.00 12.99 -7.93
N ASP A 327 8.75 12.94 -6.63
CA ASP A 327 7.52 12.41 -6.05
C ASP A 327 6.29 13.08 -6.65
N ARG A 328 6.26 14.41 -6.70
CA ARG A 328 5.16 15.18 -7.32
C ARG A 328 4.95 14.82 -8.79
N VAL A 329 6.02 14.71 -9.56
CA VAL A 329 5.95 14.33 -10.99
C VAL A 329 5.43 12.91 -11.14
N LEU A 330 5.86 12.00 -10.28
CA LEU A 330 5.46 10.60 -10.30
C LEU A 330 3.98 10.43 -9.89
N ASN A 331 3.50 11.17 -8.89
CA ASN A 331 2.09 11.21 -8.49
C ASN A 331 1.21 11.71 -9.64
N GLN A 332 1.59 12.83 -10.27
CA GLN A 332 0.87 13.34 -11.44
C GLN A 332 0.88 12.35 -12.60
N PHE A 333 2.02 11.72 -12.86
CA PHE A 333 2.13 10.68 -13.88
C PHE A 333 1.19 9.49 -13.61
N TYR A 334 1.07 9.08 -12.34
CA TYR A 334 0.13 8.01 -11.96
C TYR A 334 -1.32 8.40 -12.27
N LEU A 335 -1.73 9.62 -11.93
CA LEU A 335 -3.09 10.11 -12.20
C LEU A 335 -3.39 10.23 -13.70
N ASP A 336 -2.41 10.69 -14.49
CA ASP A 336 -2.55 10.94 -15.93
C ASP A 336 -2.48 9.67 -16.78
N GLU A 337 -1.97 8.56 -16.23
CA GLU A 337 -1.77 7.30 -16.97
C GLU A 337 -2.79 6.22 -16.60
N PRO A 338 -3.92 6.15 -17.33
CA PRO A 338 -5.00 5.20 -17.03
C PRO A 338 -4.55 3.73 -16.99
N SER A 339 -3.47 3.36 -17.67
CA SER A 339 -2.90 2.01 -17.62
C SER A 339 -2.39 1.61 -16.25
N LEU A 340 -2.16 2.56 -15.34
CA LEU A 340 -1.70 2.29 -13.97
C LEU A 340 -2.84 1.98 -13.00
N TRP A 341 -4.09 2.37 -13.32
CA TRP A 341 -5.19 2.24 -12.35
C TRP A 341 -6.52 1.68 -12.93
N GLN A 342 -6.78 1.76 -14.24
CA GLN A 342 -8.08 1.36 -14.82
C GLN A 342 -8.42 -0.12 -14.67
N LEU A 343 -7.44 -1.00 -14.63
CA LEU A 343 -7.61 -2.44 -14.59
C LEU A 343 -6.97 -3.08 -13.36
N GLU A 344 -6.71 -2.32 -12.31
CA GLU A 344 -5.95 -2.80 -11.14
C GLU A 344 -6.45 -4.14 -10.58
N GLN A 345 -7.75 -4.33 -10.54
CA GLN A 345 -8.41 -5.55 -10.06
C GLN A 345 -8.61 -6.62 -11.15
N LYS A 346 -7.85 -6.53 -12.26
CA LYS A 346 -7.92 -7.51 -13.34
C LYS A 346 -6.55 -8.13 -13.58
N GLU A 347 -6.53 -9.43 -13.83
CA GLU A 347 -5.28 -10.13 -14.14
C GLU A 347 -4.55 -9.52 -15.34
N THR A 348 -5.31 -8.98 -16.29
CA THR A 348 -4.81 -8.33 -17.50
C THR A 348 -4.14 -6.97 -17.25
N ALA A 349 -4.24 -6.40 -16.05
CA ALA A 349 -3.61 -5.13 -15.69
C ALA A 349 -2.09 -5.16 -15.77
N LEU A 350 -1.49 -6.35 -15.57
CA LEU A 350 -0.06 -6.54 -15.58
C LEU A 350 0.32 -7.77 -16.41
N LYS A 351 1.30 -7.60 -17.29
CA LYS A 351 1.93 -8.70 -18.02
C LYS A 351 3.44 -8.67 -17.78
N VAL A 352 3.97 -9.72 -17.20
CA VAL A 352 5.41 -9.86 -17.00
C VAL A 352 6.11 -10.03 -18.34
N ILE A 353 7.18 -9.27 -18.55
CA ILE A 353 8.10 -9.42 -19.69
C ILE A 353 9.24 -10.33 -19.26
N ASP A 354 9.98 -9.94 -18.23
CA ASP A 354 11.05 -10.72 -17.63
C ASP A 354 11.14 -10.45 -16.12
N ALA A 355 10.82 -11.45 -15.30
CA ALA A 355 10.96 -11.47 -13.86
C ALA A 355 12.07 -12.43 -13.39
N ASP A 356 12.84 -13.01 -14.32
CA ASP A 356 13.86 -14.00 -14.04
C ASP A 356 15.28 -13.51 -14.35
N ASN A 357 15.44 -12.25 -14.77
CA ASN A 357 16.74 -11.65 -15.07
C ASN A 357 17.51 -11.26 -13.81
N LYS A 358 17.72 -12.27 -12.94
CA LYS A 358 18.41 -12.13 -11.66
C LYS A 358 19.88 -11.77 -11.81
N ASP A 359 20.56 -12.24 -12.86
CA ASP A 359 22.00 -12.03 -13.04
C ASP A 359 22.34 -10.56 -13.31
N GLU A 360 21.47 -9.85 -14.03
CA GLU A 360 21.55 -8.41 -14.21
C GLU A 360 20.72 -7.62 -13.20
N SER A 361 19.89 -8.29 -12.41
CA SER A 361 18.93 -7.72 -11.46
C SER A 361 18.06 -6.63 -12.11
N ILE A 362 17.47 -6.97 -13.25
CA ILE A 362 16.55 -6.10 -14.00
C ILE A 362 15.17 -6.78 -14.06
N LEU A 363 14.16 -6.06 -13.61
CA LEU A 363 12.76 -6.48 -13.70
C LEU A 363 12.06 -5.70 -14.81
N SER A 364 11.24 -6.38 -15.61
CA SER A 364 10.44 -5.72 -16.62
C SER A 364 9.05 -6.30 -16.76
N PHE A 365 8.06 -5.41 -16.91
CA PHE A 365 6.66 -5.77 -17.06
C PHE A 365 5.87 -4.69 -17.79
N ILE A 366 4.67 -5.04 -18.23
CA ILE A 366 3.72 -4.12 -18.87
C ILE A 366 2.59 -3.81 -17.89
N ARG A 367 2.19 -2.54 -17.82
CA ARG A 367 0.91 -2.11 -17.25
C ARG A 367 -0.06 -1.81 -18.38
N GLN A 368 -1.25 -2.40 -18.31
CA GLN A 368 -2.24 -2.36 -19.39
C GLN A 368 -3.50 -1.59 -18.95
N GLY A 369 -3.95 -0.64 -19.75
CA GLY A 369 -5.24 0.02 -19.63
C GLY A 369 -6.36 -0.70 -20.39
N LYS A 370 -7.57 -0.13 -20.38
CA LYS A 370 -8.75 -0.72 -21.04
C LYS A 370 -8.59 -0.85 -22.57
N ARG A 371 -7.94 0.11 -23.23
CA ARG A 371 -7.68 0.03 -24.68
C ARG A 371 -6.34 -0.65 -24.92
N ARG A 372 -6.25 -1.46 -25.98
CA ARG A 372 -5.02 -2.18 -26.32
C ARG A 372 -3.78 -1.30 -26.51
N LYS A 373 -3.97 -0.05 -26.96
CA LYS A 373 -2.88 0.91 -27.14
C LYS A 373 -2.46 1.64 -25.86
N ASP A 374 -3.27 1.55 -24.80
CA ASP A 374 -3.00 2.20 -23.54
C ASP A 374 -2.22 1.24 -22.65
N PHE A 375 -0.92 1.24 -22.80
CA PHE A 375 -0.02 0.45 -21.96
C PHE A 375 1.32 1.16 -21.77
N LEU A 376 2.00 0.76 -20.72
CA LEU A 376 3.34 1.20 -20.38
C LEU A 376 4.26 -0.02 -20.27
N VAL A 377 5.50 0.13 -20.68
CA VAL A 377 6.58 -0.85 -20.45
C VAL A 377 7.47 -0.31 -19.35
N ILE A 378 7.55 -1.02 -18.24
CA ILE A 378 8.31 -0.65 -17.06
C ILE A 378 9.59 -1.47 -16.99
N ILE A 379 10.71 -0.82 -16.71
CA ILE A 379 12.04 -1.41 -16.60
C ILE A 379 12.68 -0.88 -15.30
N LEU A 380 13.04 -1.77 -14.39
CA LEU A 380 13.66 -1.44 -13.12
C LEU A 380 15.05 -2.08 -13.06
N ASN A 381 16.11 -1.26 -12.99
CA ASN A 381 17.48 -1.69 -12.79
C ASN A 381 17.86 -1.52 -11.31
N PHE A 382 18.04 -2.62 -10.61
CA PHE A 382 18.35 -2.64 -9.19
C PHE A 382 19.85 -2.65 -8.87
N THR A 383 20.71 -2.44 -9.89
CA THR A 383 22.17 -2.43 -9.75
C THR A 383 22.76 -1.06 -10.09
N PRO A 384 23.98 -0.72 -9.61
CA PRO A 384 24.65 0.51 -10.01
C PRO A 384 25.18 0.48 -11.46
N VAL A 385 25.06 -0.66 -12.13
CA VAL A 385 25.64 -0.87 -13.48
C VAL A 385 24.71 -0.32 -14.55
N GLU A 386 25.19 0.60 -15.36
CA GLU A 386 24.53 1.06 -16.56
C GLU A 386 24.56 -0.04 -17.63
N ARG A 387 23.43 -0.24 -18.34
CA ARG A 387 23.32 -1.19 -19.44
C ARG A 387 23.13 -0.45 -20.75
N LYS A 388 24.11 -0.53 -21.62
CA LYS A 388 24.04 0.04 -22.97
C LYS A 388 23.36 -0.92 -23.93
N LYS A 389 22.50 -0.37 -24.82
CA LYS A 389 21.76 -1.15 -25.84
C LYS A 389 21.07 -2.38 -25.25
N PHE A 390 20.49 -2.21 -24.07
CA PHE A 390 19.77 -3.29 -23.38
C PHE A 390 18.51 -3.64 -24.18
N ALA A 391 18.38 -4.92 -24.55
CA ALA A 391 17.23 -5.41 -25.27
C ALA A 391 16.06 -5.73 -24.34
N ILE A 392 14.86 -5.31 -24.71
CA ILE A 392 13.63 -5.60 -23.96
C ILE A 392 12.49 -5.98 -24.92
N GLY A 393 11.69 -6.97 -24.53
CA GLY A 393 10.52 -7.39 -25.28
C GLY A 393 9.38 -6.40 -25.24
N VAL A 394 8.71 -6.20 -26.37
CA VAL A 394 7.52 -5.35 -26.48
C VAL A 394 6.44 -6.05 -27.30
N PRO A 395 5.13 -5.76 -27.04
CA PRO A 395 4.04 -6.54 -27.62
C PRO A 395 3.73 -6.23 -29.08
N TYR A 396 4.07 -5.05 -29.58
CA TYR A 396 3.70 -4.58 -30.92
C TYR A 396 4.88 -3.95 -31.63
N SER A 397 4.92 -4.09 -32.95
CA SER A 397 5.89 -3.39 -33.79
C SER A 397 5.59 -1.90 -33.83
N GLY A 398 6.65 -1.07 -33.94
CA GLY A 398 6.56 0.38 -34.05
C GLY A 398 7.56 1.13 -33.21
N GLU A 399 7.20 2.33 -32.77
CA GLU A 399 8.05 3.20 -31.99
C GLU A 399 7.55 3.31 -30.53
N TYR A 400 8.51 3.32 -29.59
CA TYR A 400 8.30 3.51 -28.17
C TYR A 400 9.12 4.69 -27.68
N LYS A 401 8.50 5.57 -26.87
CA LYS A 401 9.14 6.76 -26.31
C LYS A 401 9.35 6.60 -24.82
N GLU A 402 10.53 6.93 -24.32
CA GLU A 402 10.79 7.12 -22.89
C GLU A 402 9.94 8.29 -22.37
N VAL A 403 9.07 8.03 -21.40
CA VAL A 403 8.19 9.04 -20.78
C VAL A 403 8.58 9.33 -19.34
N LEU A 404 9.32 8.43 -18.69
CA LEU A 404 9.93 8.63 -17.38
C LEU A 404 11.30 7.96 -17.34
N ASN A 405 12.27 8.66 -16.74
CA ASN A 405 13.59 8.13 -16.42
C ASN A 405 14.04 8.73 -15.09
N THR A 406 14.13 7.92 -14.05
CA THR A 406 14.43 8.36 -12.69
C THR A 406 15.87 8.84 -12.50
N ALA A 407 16.77 8.53 -13.43
CA ALA A 407 18.18 8.98 -13.42
C ALA A 407 18.39 10.40 -13.95
N ARG A 408 17.35 11.11 -14.39
CA ARG A 408 17.47 12.45 -14.95
C ARG A 408 18.04 13.45 -13.94
N VAL A 409 18.85 14.38 -14.43
CA VAL A 409 19.48 15.46 -13.63
C VAL A 409 18.45 16.29 -12.88
N GLU A 410 17.29 16.51 -13.45
CA GLU A 410 16.19 17.25 -12.82
C GLU A 410 15.64 16.57 -11.56
N PHE A 411 15.84 15.26 -11.40
CA PHE A 411 15.47 14.45 -10.23
C PHE A 411 16.68 14.12 -9.33
N GLY A 412 17.86 14.68 -9.62
CA GLY A 412 19.07 14.42 -8.85
C GLY A 412 19.92 13.25 -9.34
N GLY A 413 19.61 12.71 -10.50
CA GLY A 413 20.46 11.75 -11.19
C GLY A 413 21.54 12.40 -12.05
N HIS A 414 22.16 11.61 -12.91
CA HIS A 414 23.27 12.02 -13.77
C HIS A 414 22.92 11.99 -15.27
N TRP A 415 21.68 11.59 -15.64
CA TRP A 415 21.26 11.43 -17.02
C TRP A 415 20.75 12.73 -17.61
N ASN A 416 21.50 13.29 -18.58
CA ASN A 416 21.20 14.58 -19.22
C ASN A 416 20.83 14.45 -20.71
N GLN A 417 20.76 13.22 -21.23
CA GLN A 417 20.43 12.96 -22.65
C GLN A 417 18.93 13.18 -22.89
N ALA A 418 18.56 13.39 -24.16
CA ALA A 418 17.17 13.46 -24.57
C ALA A 418 16.40 12.16 -24.25
N ALA A 419 15.08 12.23 -24.20
CA ALA A 419 14.22 11.05 -24.04
C ALA A 419 14.43 10.10 -25.22
N GLN A 420 14.69 8.83 -24.91
CA GLN A 420 14.95 7.81 -25.92
C GLN A 420 13.70 7.51 -26.75
N ILE A 421 13.87 7.37 -28.05
CA ILE A 421 12.85 6.83 -28.97
C ILE A 421 13.43 5.54 -29.54
N CYS A 422 12.74 4.44 -29.28
CA CYS A 422 13.20 3.10 -29.65
C CYS A 422 12.31 2.53 -30.75
N THR A 423 12.90 2.14 -31.88
CA THR A 423 12.19 1.45 -32.95
C THR A 423 12.35 -0.05 -32.78
N THR A 424 11.27 -0.79 -32.97
CA THR A 424 11.27 -2.25 -32.81
C THR A 424 12.01 -2.97 -33.90
N VAL A 425 12.66 -4.07 -33.52
CA VAL A 425 13.09 -5.12 -34.42
C VAL A 425 12.23 -6.36 -34.23
N LYS A 426 11.95 -7.08 -35.35
CA LYS A 426 11.23 -8.35 -35.28
C LYS A 426 12.18 -9.45 -34.82
N LYS A 427 12.34 -9.57 -33.52
CA LYS A 427 13.16 -10.59 -32.88
C LYS A 427 12.46 -10.98 -31.60
N GLN A 428 12.25 -12.27 -31.40
CA GLN A 428 11.57 -12.78 -30.24
C GLN A 428 12.40 -12.52 -28.97
N PHE A 429 11.72 -11.99 -27.95
CA PHE A 429 12.25 -11.82 -26.59
C PHE A 429 11.26 -12.45 -25.60
N LYS A 430 11.64 -13.57 -24.99
CA LYS A 430 10.74 -14.34 -24.10
C LYS A 430 9.39 -14.61 -24.82
N ASN A 431 8.29 -14.14 -24.27
CA ASN A 431 6.94 -14.28 -24.80
C ASN A 431 6.48 -13.07 -25.68
N MET A 432 7.42 -12.19 -26.09
CA MET A 432 7.17 -11.03 -26.94
C MET A 432 7.73 -11.26 -28.35
N GLU A 433 6.96 -10.85 -29.38
CA GLU A 433 7.34 -11.01 -30.79
C GLU A 433 8.38 -9.99 -31.26
N TYR A 434 8.43 -8.84 -30.58
CA TYR A 434 9.31 -7.72 -30.94
C TYR A 434 10.19 -7.35 -29.75
N GLN A 435 11.32 -6.75 -30.02
CA GLN A 435 12.18 -6.12 -29.02
C GLN A 435 12.56 -4.70 -29.44
N VAL A 436 12.90 -3.89 -28.45
CA VAL A 436 13.58 -2.60 -28.60
C VAL A 436 14.90 -2.64 -27.85
N GLU A 437 15.84 -1.78 -28.24
CA GLU A 437 17.09 -1.57 -27.53
C GLU A 437 17.11 -0.15 -26.95
N LEU A 438 17.59 -0.01 -25.71
CA LEU A 438 17.72 1.28 -25.02
C LEU A 438 18.86 1.25 -24.01
N ASP A 439 19.31 2.42 -23.60
CA ASP A 439 20.29 2.55 -22.53
C ASP A 439 19.55 2.65 -21.20
N VAL A 440 19.93 1.82 -20.21
CA VAL A 440 19.33 1.74 -18.88
C VAL A 440 20.35 2.15 -17.82
N PRO A 441 20.24 3.35 -17.23
CA PRO A 441 21.16 3.80 -16.18
C PRO A 441 21.15 2.90 -14.96
N GLY A 442 22.23 2.95 -14.15
CA GLY A 442 22.29 2.24 -12.89
C GLY A 442 21.28 2.79 -11.88
N PHE A 443 20.75 1.93 -11.01
CA PHE A 443 19.73 2.26 -10.01
C PHE A 443 18.56 3.09 -10.55
N SER A 444 18.13 2.82 -11.78
CA SER A 444 17.08 3.59 -12.42
C SER A 444 15.82 2.78 -12.69
N ALA A 445 14.73 3.50 -12.84
CA ALA A 445 13.50 3.01 -13.45
C ALA A 445 13.24 3.81 -14.73
N LEU A 446 12.89 3.10 -15.82
CA LEU A 446 12.47 3.69 -17.08
C LEU A 446 11.06 3.23 -17.41
N ILE A 447 10.27 4.14 -17.95
CA ILE A 447 8.94 3.84 -18.48
C ILE A 447 8.89 4.24 -19.94
N LEU A 448 8.54 3.25 -20.78
CA LEU A 448 8.28 3.48 -22.19
C LEU A 448 6.77 3.46 -22.46
N LYS A 449 6.34 4.37 -23.33
CA LYS A 449 4.96 4.44 -23.83
C LYS A 449 4.97 4.22 -25.34
N PRO A 450 4.01 3.45 -25.93
CA PRO A 450 3.90 3.35 -27.37
C PRO A 450 3.62 4.73 -27.98
N LYS A 451 4.41 5.11 -28.98
CA LYS A 451 4.23 6.34 -29.75
C LYS A 451 3.43 6.05 -31.02
N GLU A 452 3.96 5.15 -31.85
CA GLU A 452 3.32 4.67 -33.06
C GLU A 452 3.48 3.14 -33.14
N VAL A 453 2.41 2.40 -32.91
CA VAL A 453 2.46 0.93 -32.87
C VAL A 453 1.38 0.28 -33.75
N ASN A 454 1.73 -0.81 -34.41
CA ASN A 454 0.83 -1.58 -35.26
C ASN A 454 0.09 -2.65 -34.42
N ILE A 455 -1.13 -2.34 -34.04
CA ILE A 455 -2.00 -3.27 -33.30
C ILE A 455 -2.84 -4.04 -34.33
N LYS A 456 -2.41 -5.25 -34.71
CA LYS A 456 -3.20 -6.11 -35.61
C LYS A 456 -4.58 -6.39 -34.98
N ARG A 457 -5.67 -6.06 -35.68
CA ARG A 457 -7.00 -6.52 -35.33
C ARG A 457 -7.05 -8.05 -35.50
N HIS A 458 -7.11 -8.83 -34.44
CA HIS A 458 -7.53 -10.22 -34.53
C HIS A 458 -9.00 -10.21 -34.95
N LEU A 459 -9.26 -10.43 -36.24
CA LEU A 459 -10.60 -10.80 -36.69
C LEU A 459 -10.99 -12.08 -35.96
N ARG A 460 -11.97 -11.99 -35.09
CA ARG A 460 -12.61 -13.18 -34.53
C ARG A 460 -13.12 -13.99 -35.72
N ARG A 461 -12.46 -15.12 -36.04
CA ARG A 461 -13.05 -16.15 -36.91
C ARG A 461 -14.31 -16.62 -36.19
N LYS A 462 -15.48 -16.14 -36.66
CA LYS A 462 -16.75 -16.77 -36.39
C LYS A 462 -16.65 -18.18 -36.98
N HIS A 463 -16.49 -19.18 -36.14
CA HIS A 463 -16.82 -20.56 -36.54
C HIS A 463 -18.32 -20.57 -36.80
N SER A 464 -18.72 -20.40 -38.06
CA SER A 464 -20.00 -20.82 -38.54
C SER A 464 -19.94 -22.34 -38.63
N GLN A 465 -20.37 -22.98 -37.55
CA GLN A 465 -20.89 -24.35 -37.65
C GLN A 465 -22.19 -24.25 -38.44
N ARG A 466 -22.09 -24.41 -39.74
CA ARG A 466 -23.24 -24.88 -40.53
C ARG A 466 -23.42 -26.35 -40.20
N GLY A 467 -24.42 -26.66 -39.41
CA GLY A 467 -25.00 -27.99 -39.36
C GLY A 467 -25.51 -28.36 -40.74
N GLY A 468 -25.09 -29.49 -41.23
CA GLY A 468 -25.63 -30.14 -42.38
C GLY A 468 -26.06 -31.55 -42.02
N LYS A 469 -27.39 -31.75 -42.05
CA LYS A 469 -28.14 -32.98 -42.12
C LYS A 469 -28.07 -33.93 -40.93
#